data_f1537a0377a754b138583ccdc7885fed
#
_entry.id   f1537a0377a754b138583ccdc7885fed
#
_cell.length_a   1.000
_cell.length_b   1.000
_cell.length_c   1.000
_cell.angle_alpha   90.00
_cell.angle_beta   90.00
_cell.angle_gamma   90.00
#
_symmetry.space_group_name_H-M   'P 1'
#
loop_
_entity.id
_entity.type
_entity.pdbx_description
1 polymer ?
#
loop_
_entity_poly.entity_id
_entity_poly.type
_entity_poly.pdbx_seq_one_letter_code
_entity_poly.pdbx_strand_id
1 'polypeptide(L)'
;MQLSSITPKATLVLCLAGASQAYADSVTDPISTIGVIASHNQYKLTVDDESDKERLNQGGLFYHFGNKLTGQEGFIYQAGIEGQYRDKDDVEYKSARADLDLGLRAALSTNNYVDVIVGGGYDWGRIEQDDVGPFDSNVKLTSKSPFAKAGLGYNYLTPDYTLRLEVGARYSIDSEARLKVDGDSDSVDLKNKVNPYGELTMLWNKGINNLPISTSLYYTQTRYELDSNSELAERSKLKQEQVGLRVGLAF
;
A
#
# COMPACT_ATOMS: atom_id res chain seq x y z
N MET A 1 43.64 -8.41 19.25
CA MET A 1 43.45 -8.29 17.81
C MET A 1 42.01 -7.88 17.62
N GLN A 2 41.78 -6.56 17.46
CA GLN A 2 40.42 -5.99 17.37
C GLN A 2 39.95 -6.07 15.91
N LEU A 3 38.89 -6.81 15.65
CA LEU A 3 38.17 -6.76 14.38
C LEU A 3 37.07 -5.71 14.48
N SER A 4 37.27 -4.62 13.75
CA SER A 4 36.33 -3.53 13.61
C SER A 4 35.09 -3.98 12.80
N SER A 5 33.94 -3.83 13.40
CA SER A 5 32.64 -4.00 12.73
C SER A 5 32.46 -2.94 11.65
N ILE A 6 32.44 -3.36 10.41
CA ILE A 6 32.09 -2.51 9.26
C ILE A 6 30.57 -2.52 9.14
N THR A 7 29.94 -1.48 9.63
CA THR A 7 28.52 -1.20 9.37
C THR A 7 28.37 -0.77 7.90
N PRO A 8 27.60 -1.45 7.05
CA PRO A 8 27.33 -0.95 5.70
C PRO A 8 26.40 0.26 5.81
N LYS A 9 26.95 1.45 5.67
CA LYS A 9 26.15 2.65 5.40
C LYS A 9 25.52 2.44 4.02
N ALA A 10 24.24 2.14 4.00
CA ALA A 10 23.43 2.16 2.79
C ALA A 10 23.41 3.60 2.27
N THR A 11 24.34 3.92 1.38
CA THR A 11 24.32 5.16 0.62
C THR A 11 23.21 5.03 -0.40
N LEU A 12 22.04 5.59 -0.08
CA LEU A 12 20.94 5.79 -1.01
C LEU A 12 21.44 6.80 -2.05
N VAL A 13 22.02 6.30 -3.14
CA VAL A 13 22.33 7.10 -4.32
C VAL A 13 20.99 7.39 -4.99
N LEU A 14 20.41 8.54 -4.65
CA LEU A 14 19.31 9.12 -5.38
C LEU A 14 19.88 9.56 -6.73
N CYS A 15 19.84 8.67 -7.71
CA CYS A 15 20.04 9.05 -9.11
C CYS A 15 18.85 9.90 -9.54
N LEU A 16 18.89 11.19 -9.24
CA LEU A 16 18.15 12.22 -9.94
C LEU A 16 18.74 12.31 -11.36
N ALA A 17 18.54 11.26 -12.15
CA ALA A 17 18.80 11.28 -13.57
C ALA A 17 17.85 12.31 -14.17
N GLY A 18 18.43 13.41 -14.63
CA GLY A 18 17.91 14.46 -15.45
C GLY A 18 16.39 14.45 -15.67
N ALA A 19 15.63 15.02 -14.75
CA ALA A 19 14.31 15.51 -15.06
C ALA A 19 14.53 16.65 -16.08
N SER A 20 14.58 16.31 -17.36
CA SER A 20 14.31 17.27 -18.41
C SER A 20 12.99 17.93 -18.04
N GLN A 21 12.98 19.23 -17.93
CA GLN A 21 11.80 20.05 -17.66
C GLN A 21 10.78 19.84 -18.79
N ALA A 22 10.08 18.72 -18.77
CA ALA A 22 8.81 18.62 -19.42
C ALA A 22 7.82 19.27 -18.45
N TYR A 23 7.66 20.56 -18.53
CA TYR A 23 6.45 21.21 -18.07
C TYR A 23 5.33 20.46 -18.77
N ALA A 24 4.51 19.75 -18.00
CA ALA A 24 3.29 19.16 -18.50
C ALA A 24 2.39 20.34 -18.95
N ASP A 25 2.51 20.71 -20.21
CA ASP A 25 1.73 21.79 -20.82
C ASP A 25 0.30 21.32 -21.12
N SER A 26 -0.01 20.04 -20.85
CA SER A 26 -1.34 19.50 -21.02
C SER A 26 -1.85 18.84 -19.73
N VAL A 27 -3.03 19.26 -19.30
CA VAL A 27 -3.83 18.67 -18.21
C VAL A 27 -4.13 17.17 -18.45
N THR A 28 -3.66 16.59 -19.54
CA THR A 28 -3.93 15.24 -20.01
C THR A 28 -2.76 14.28 -19.93
N ASP A 29 -1.53 14.76 -19.77
CA ASP A 29 -0.34 13.90 -19.77
C ASP A 29 -0.25 13.04 -18.50
N PRO A 30 0.20 11.78 -18.61
CA PRO A 30 0.38 10.93 -17.45
C PRO A 30 1.37 11.53 -16.45
N ILE A 31 1.08 11.38 -15.17
CA ILE A 31 1.87 11.92 -14.08
C ILE A 31 2.64 10.77 -13.42
N SER A 32 3.94 10.94 -13.26
CA SER A 32 4.78 10.14 -12.38
C SER A 32 4.84 10.77 -10.99
N THR A 33 4.66 9.98 -9.94
CA THR A 33 4.82 10.45 -8.56
C THR A 33 5.73 9.50 -7.80
N ILE A 34 6.79 10.03 -7.21
CA ILE A 34 7.70 9.29 -6.33
C ILE A 34 7.76 9.97 -4.96
N GLY A 35 7.76 9.19 -3.88
CA GLY A 35 7.80 9.80 -2.57
C GLY A 35 7.92 8.82 -1.42
N VAL A 36 7.63 9.34 -0.23
CA VAL A 36 7.66 8.62 1.03
C VAL A 36 6.26 8.30 1.50
N ILE A 37 6.14 7.18 2.21
CA ILE A 37 4.90 6.70 2.82
C ILE A 37 5.14 6.46 4.31
N ALA A 38 4.18 6.85 5.13
CA ALA A 38 4.11 6.48 6.53
C ALA A 38 2.74 5.93 6.85
N SER A 39 2.67 4.84 7.61
CA SER A 39 1.40 4.21 7.97
C SER A 39 1.34 3.80 9.44
N HIS A 40 0.12 3.83 9.97
CA HIS A 40 -0.26 3.23 11.23
C HIS A 40 -1.11 2.00 10.95
N ASN A 41 -0.65 0.85 11.42
CA ASN A 41 -1.33 -0.42 11.26
C ASN A 41 -1.87 -0.88 12.62
N GLN A 42 -3.11 -1.34 12.64
CA GLN A 42 -3.70 -2.03 13.78
C GLN A 42 -4.09 -3.44 13.35
N TYR A 43 -3.48 -4.42 14.00
CA TYR A 43 -3.84 -5.83 13.87
C TYR A 43 -4.75 -6.21 15.02
N LYS A 44 -5.88 -6.82 14.72
CA LYS A 44 -6.81 -7.38 15.71
C LYS A 44 -6.94 -8.87 15.45
N LEU A 45 -6.34 -9.67 16.33
CA LEU A 45 -6.56 -11.12 16.38
C LEU A 45 -7.75 -11.41 17.27
N THR A 46 -8.70 -12.19 16.80
CA THR A 46 -9.83 -12.68 17.59
C THR A 46 -9.83 -14.21 17.57
N VAL A 47 -9.83 -14.82 18.75
CA VAL A 47 -9.90 -16.27 18.94
C VAL A 47 -10.97 -16.51 20.03
N ASP A 48 -12.00 -17.31 19.74
CA ASP A 48 -13.06 -17.65 20.70
C ASP A 48 -13.70 -16.44 21.43
N ASP A 49 -13.96 -15.33 20.69
CA ASP A 49 -14.49 -14.05 21.20
C ASP A 49 -13.52 -13.22 22.06
N GLU A 50 -12.37 -13.75 22.42
CA GLU A 50 -11.27 -12.95 22.97
C GLU A 50 -10.53 -12.24 21.87
N SER A 51 -10.15 -10.96 22.08
CA SER A 51 -9.43 -10.21 21.06
C SER A 51 -8.23 -9.48 21.63
N ASP A 52 -7.10 -9.69 20.97
CA ASP A 52 -5.87 -8.91 21.20
C ASP A 52 -5.64 -7.92 20.06
N LYS A 53 -4.98 -6.80 20.37
CA LYS A 53 -4.71 -5.72 19.42
C LYS A 53 -3.25 -5.29 19.49
N GLU A 54 -2.59 -5.40 18.36
CA GLU A 54 -1.26 -4.87 18.17
C GLU A 54 -1.28 -3.65 17.24
N ARG A 55 -0.43 -2.65 17.53
CA ARG A 55 -0.31 -1.43 16.75
C ARG A 55 1.13 -1.21 16.36
N LEU A 56 1.35 -0.90 15.08
CA LEU A 56 2.68 -0.61 14.59
C LEU A 56 2.67 0.50 13.54
N ASN A 57 3.73 1.29 13.54
CA ASN A 57 3.98 2.31 12.52
C ASN A 57 5.05 1.80 11.55
N GLN A 58 4.86 2.05 10.27
CA GLN A 58 5.81 1.69 9.22
C GLN A 58 6.13 2.93 8.37
N GLY A 59 7.33 2.95 7.80
CA GLY A 59 7.74 3.94 6.82
C GLY A 59 8.22 3.27 5.54
N GLY A 60 8.22 4.00 4.42
CA GLY A 60 8.65 3.43 3.16
C GLY A 60 8.66 4.39 2.00
N LEU A 61 8.66 3.82 0.81
CA LEU A 61 8.68 4.54 -0.46
C LEU A 61 7.53 4.08 -1.34
N PHE A 62 7.10 4.96 -2.25
CA PHE A 62 6.12 4.62 -3.28
C PHE A 62 6.48 5.28 -4.62
N TYR A 63 5.99 4.67 -5.69
CA TYR A 63 5.98 5.20 -7.04
C TYR A 63 4.63 4.92 -7.69
N HIS A 64 4.02 5.96 -8.29
CA HIS A 64 2.80 5.86 -9.08
C HIS A 64 3.01 6.49 -10.45
N PHE A 65 2.38 5.90 -11.48
CA PHE A 65 2.37 6.40 -12.84
C PHE A 65 0.99 6.24 -13.46
N GLY A 66 0.44 7.31 -14.02
CA GLY A 66 -0.86 7.25 -14.71
C GLY A 66 -1.53 8.59 -14.86
N ASN A 67 -2.76 8.57 -15.36
CA ASN A 67 -3.54 9.77 -15.64
C ASN A 67 -4.75 9.99 -14.69
N LYS A 68 -4.83 9.28 -13.56
CA LYS A 68 -5.94 9.44 -12.61
C LYS A 68 -6.07 10.85 -12.04
N LEU A 69 -4.97 11.61 -11.94
CA LEU A 69 -4.94 12.97 -11.39
C LEU A 69 -5.04 14.07 -12.46
N THR A 70 -5.23 13.69 -13.73
CA THR A 70 -5.35 14.61 -14.86
C THR A 70 -6.81 14.95 -15.16
N GLY A 71 -7.05 15.88 -16.07
CA GLY A 71 -8.38 16.24 -16.60
C GLY A 71 -8.81 15.44 -17.83
N GLN A 72 -8.06 14.41 -18.23
CA GLN A 72 -8.43 13.59 -19.38
C GLN A 72 -9.74 12.85 -19.16
N GLU A 73 -10.66 12.94 -20.10
CA GLU A 73 -11.89 12.16 -20.15
C GLU A 73 -11.66 10.80 -20.85
N GLY A 74 -12.59 9.87 -20.65
CA GLY A 74 -12.54 8.56 -21.25
C GLY A 74 -11.65 7.60 -20.44
N PHE A 75 -10.67 6.99 -21.07
CA PHE A 75 -9.86 5.96 -20.45
C PHE A 75 -8.85 6.53 -19.46
N ILE A 76 -8.89 6.00 -18.23
CA ILE A 76 -7.92 6.32 -17.18
C ILE A 76 -7.20 5.06 -16.70
N TYR A 77 -5.96 5.25 -16.25
CA TYR A 77 -5.15 4.18 -15.68
C TYR A 77 -4.18 4.71 -14.62
N GLN A 78 -3.72 3.83 -13.75
CA GLN A 78 -2.61 4.06 -12.84
C GLN A 78 -1.94 2.75 -12.49
N ALA A 79 -0.63 2.69 -12.61
CA ALA A 79 0.20 1.64 -12.04
C ALA A 79 0.88 2.17 -10.77
N GLY A 80 0.98 1.32 -9.75
CA GLY A 80 1.58 1.67 -8.48
C GLY A 80 2.49 0.57 -7.95
N ILE A 81 3.53 0.98 -7.24
CA ILE A 81 4.36 0.12 -6.41
C ILE A 81 4.70 0.84 -5.12
N GLU A 82 4.60 0.15 -3.99
CA GLU A 82 5.00 0.67 -2.69
C GLU A 82 5.69 -0.40 -1.86
N GLY A 83 6.62 0.03 -0.99
CA GLY A 83 7.29 -0.83 -0.04
C GLY A 83 7.42 -0.12 1.30
N GLN A 84 7.15 -0.82 2.39
CA GLN A 84 7.24 -0.30 3.75
C GLN A 84 8.06 -1.24 4.62
N TYR A 85 8.73 -0.65 5.59
CA TYR A 85 9.64 -1.33 6.49
C TYR A 85 9.53 -0.79 7.91
N ARG A 86 9.74 -1.67 8.88
CA ARG A 86 9.97 -1.33 10.28
C ARG A 86 10.84 -2.41 10.92
N ASP A 87 11.77 -1.98 11.74
CA ASP A 87 12.59 -2.81 12.61
C ASP A 87 12.56 -2.20 14.00
N LYS A 88 12.02 -2.92 14.97
CA LYS A 88 11.90 -2.46 16.35
C LYS A 88 11.59 -3.63 17.28
N ASP A 89 12.29 -3.65 18.46
CA ASP A 89 12.04 -4.57 19.57
C ASP A 89 12.12 -6.06 19.12
N ASP A 90 13.17 -6.41 18.32
CA ASP A 90 13.44 -7.75 17.76
C ASP A 90 12.35 -8.27 16.81
N VAL A 91 11.48 -7.35 16.34
CA VAL A 91 10.43 -7.65 15.34
C VAL A 91 10.66 -6.82 14.09
N GLU A 92 10.88 -7.51 12.98
CA GLU A 92 11.03 -6.90 11.67
C GLU A 92 9.74 -7.06 10.84
N TYR A 93 9.23 -5.94 10.31
CA TYR A 93 8.06 -5.91 9.43
C TYR A 93 8.44 -5.39 8.05
N LYS A 94 8.11 -6.14 7.02
CA LYS A 94 8.28 -5.76 5.63
C LYS A 94 6.96 -5.91 4.89
N SER A 95 6.61 -4.95 4.05
CA SER A 95 5.48 -5.09 3.13
C SER A 95 5.78 -4.46 1.78
N ALA A 96 5.20 -5.03 0.75
CA ALA A 96 5.24 -4.49 -0.61
C ALA A 96 3.88 -4.69 -1.27
N ARG A 97 3.50 -3.73 -2.10
CA ARG A 97 2.30 -3.78 -2.95
C ARG A 97 2.65 -3.35 -4.35
N ALA A 98 2.07 -4.03 -5.33
CA ALA A 98 2.03 -3.58 -6.72
C ALA A 98 0.59 -3.67 -7.21
N ASP A 99 0.10 -2.62 -7.89
CA ASP A 99 -1.26 -2.59 -8.42
C ASP A 99 -1.36 -1.87 -9.76
N LEU A 100 -2.40 -2.23 -10.51
CA LEU A 100 -2.80 -1.61 -11.76
C LEU A 100 -4.30 -1.32 -11.70
N ASP A 101 -4.65 -0.08 -11.98
CA ASP A 101 -6.02 0.40 -12.12
C ASP A 101 -6.30 0.79 -13.55
N LEU A 102 -7.46 0.43 -14.02
CA LEU A 102 -8.04 0.83 -15.29
C LEU A 102 -9.43 1.40 -15.01
N GLY A 103 -9.86 2.37 -15.77
CA GLY A 103 -11.18 2.95 -15.54
C GLY A 103 -11.67 3.81 -16.69
N LEU A 104 -12.90 4.28 -16.49
CA LEU A 104 -13.55 5.23 -17.39
C LEU A 104 -13.95 6.46 -16.59
N ARG A 105 -13.65 7.62 -17.15
CA ARG A 105 -13.95 8.95 -16.61
C ARG A 105 -15.00 9.66 -17.43
N ALA A 106 -15.97 10.22 -16.74
CA ALA A 106 -16.95 11.14 -17.33
C ALA A 106 -16.87 12.51 -16.63
N ALA A 107 -16.94 13.58 -17.43
CA ALA A 107 -17.07 14.92 -16.90
C ALA A 107 -18.51 15.16 -16.41
N LEU A 108 -18.63 15.72 -15.20
CA LEU A 108 -19.89 16.27 -14.68
C LEU A 108 -20.00 17.78 -14.96
N SER A 109 -18.85 18.45 -15.01
CA SER A 109 -18.69 19.86 -15.37
C SER A 109 -17.25 20.10 -15.78
N THR A 110 -16.91 21.34 -16.14
CA THR A 110 -15.53 21.72 -16.55
C THR A 110 -14.44 21.29 -15.56
N ASN A 111 -14.76 21.24 -14.26
CA ASN A 111 -13.78 20.99 -13.20
C ASN A 111 -14.07 19.69 -12.42
N ASN A 112 -15.18 19.01 -12.69
CA ASN A 112 -15.65 17.89 -11.87
C ASN A 112 -15.78 16.63 -12.73
N TYR A 113 -15.18 15.55 -12.27
CA TYR A 113 -15.16 14.27 -12.98
C TYR A 113 -15.50 13.14 -12.03
N VAL A 114 -16.16 12.11 -12.56
CA VAL A 114 -16.39 10.84 -11.88
C VAL A 114 -15.73 9.71 -12.66
N ASP A 115 -15.21 8.76 -11.91
CA ASP A 115 -14.52 7.59 -12.44
C ASP A 115 -15.19 6.31 -11.96
N VAL A 116 -15.31 5.34 -12.85
CA VAL A 116 -15.53 3.94 -12.50
C VAL A 116 -14.23 3.20 -12.73
N ILE A 117 -13.76 2.47 -11.71
CA ILE A 117 -12.43 1.88 -11.69
C ILE A 117 -12.56 0.38 -11.46
N VAL A 118 -11.79 -0.38 -12.20
CA VAL A 118 -11.48 -1.79 -11.95
C VAL A 118 -9.98 -1.96 -11.95
N GLY A 119 -9.48 -2.92 -11.22
CA GLY A 119 -8.04 -3.13 -11.17
C GLY A 119 -7.69 -4.41 -10.45
N GLY A 120 -6.41 -4.59 -10.22
CA GLY A 120 -5.88 -5.71 -9.46
C GLY A 120 -4.46 -5.48 -9.06
N GLY A 121 -3.97 -6.34 -8.21
CA GLY A 121 -2.62 -6.21 -7.70
C GLY A 121 -2.21 -7.38 -6.83
N TYR A 122 -1.11 -7.16 -6.16
CA TYR A 122 -0.49 -8.16 -5.29
C TYR A 122 0.04 -7.48 -4.03
N ASP A 123 -0.41 -7.96 -2.88
CA ASP A 123 0.08 -7.60 -1.57
C ASP A 123 1.02 -8.70 -1.07
N TRP A 124 2.20 -8.32 -0.61
CA TRP A 124 3.15 -9.18 0.07
C TRP A 124 3.49 -8.58 1.43
N GLY A 125 3.50 -9.40 2.46
CA GLY A 125 3.87 -9.01 3.82
C GLY A 125 4.76 -10.05 4.48
N ARG A 126 5.65 -9.60 5.37
CA ARG A 126 6.50 -10.46 6.19
C ARG A 126 6.68 -9.86 7.57
N ILE A 127 6.54 -10.72 8.56
CA ILE A 127 6.86 -10.44 9.95
C ILE A 127 7.94 -11.46 10.36
N GLU A 128 9.06 -10.98 10.87
CA GLU A 128 10.14 -11.81 11.42
C GLU A 128 10.33 -11.39 12.87
N GLN A 129 10.38 -12.37 13.76
CA GLN A 129 10.67 -12.15 15.17
C GLN A 129 11.71 -13.15 15.59
N ASP A 130 12.82 -12.64 16.10
CA ASP A 130 13.93 -13.42 16.62
C ASP A 130 13.73 -13.63 18.14
N ASP A 131 14.34 -14.68 18.68
CA ASP A 131 14.41 -14.98 20.11
C ASP A 131 13.03 -15.17 20.78
N VAL A 132 12.11 -15.89 20.10
CA VAL A 132 10.76 -16.15 20.64
C VAL A 132 10.79 -17.33 21.60
N GLY A 133 10.40 -17.07 22.87
CA GLY A 133 10.21 -18.09 23.89
C GLY A 133 11.51 -18.61 24.51
N PRO A 134 11.44 -19.69 25.33
CA PRO A 134 12.57 -20.19 26.12
C PRO A 134 13.64 -20.94 25.31
N PHE A 135 13.44 -21.11 24.00
CA PHE A 135 14.34 -21.84 23.09
C PHE A 135 14.96 -20.94 22.01
N ASP A 136 14.85 -19.60 22.12
CA ASP A 136 15.39 -18.60 21.19
C ASP A 136 14.99 -18.90 19.72
N SER A 137 13.74 -19.29 19.50
CA SER A 137 13.22 -19.70 18.18
C SER A 137 12.99 -18.50 17.27
N ASN A 138 13.37 -18.64 16.01
CA ASN A 138 13.09 -17.66 14.96
C ASN A 138 11.73 -17.93 14.31
N VAL A 139 10.80 -16.98 14.42
CA VAL A 139 9.46 -17.08 13.85
C VAL A 139 9.32 -16.10 12.68
N LYS A 140 8.89 -16.64 11.53
CA LYS A 140 8.68 -15.86 10.32
C LYS A 140 7.32 -16.16 9.71
N LEU A 141 6.47 -15.12 9.65
CA LEU A 141 5.19 -15.17 8.99
C LEU A 141 5.26 -14.40 7.67
N THR A 142 4.94 -15.05 6.57
CA THR A 142 4.87 -14.42 5.25
C THR A 142 3.45 -14.53 4.71
N SER A 143 2.87 -13.43 4.25
CA SER A 143 1.57 -13.39 3.58
C SER A 143 1.72 -12.98 2.13
N LYS A 144 0.90 -13.59 1.26
CA LYS A 144 0.79 -13.29 -0.16
C LYS A 144 -0.68 -13.20 -0.50
N SER A 145 -1.10 -12.10 -1.10
CA SER A 145 -2.51 -11.86 -1.39
C SER A 145 -2.68 -11.16 -2.74
N PRO A 146 -2.84 -11.92 -3.82
CA PRO A 146 -3.39 -11.36 -5.06
C PRO A 146 -4.78 -10.79 -4.80
N PHE A 147 -5.16 -9.71 -5.49
CA PHE A 147 -6.49 -9.14 -5.35
C PHE A 147 -7.00 -8.56 -6.67
N ALA A 148 -8.33 -8.58 -6.84
CA ALA A 148 -9.04 -7.72 -7.76
C ALA A 148 -9.65 -6.55 -6.99
N LYS A 149 -9.83 -5.39 -7.63
CA LYS A 149 -10.48 -4.23 -7.01
C LYS A 149 -11.50 -3.60 -7.92
N ALA A 150 -12.52 -2.97 -7.29
CA ALA A 150 -13.48 -2.10 -7.97
C ALA A 150 -13.74 -0.88 -7.08
N GLY A 151 -13.94 0.29 -7.71
CA GLY A 151 -14.12 1.52 -6.99
C GLY A 151 -14.73 2.62 -7.81
N LEU A 152 -15.04 3.71 -7.11
CA LEU A 152 -15.50 4.97 -7.68
C LEU A 152 -14.53 6.06 -7.30
N GLY A 153 -14.24 6.95 -8.25
CA GLY A 153 -13.43 8.14 -8.05
C GLY A 153 -14.23 9.41 -8.30
N TYR A 154 -13.90 10.44 -7.57
CA TYR A 154 -14.35 11.80 -7.84
C TYR A 154 -13.14 12.72 -7.88
N ASN A 155 -13.04 13.55 -8.93
CA ASN A 155 -11.95 14.52 -9.09
C ASN A 155 -12.53 15.92 -9.20
N TYR A 156 -11.90 16.84 -8.49
CA TYR A 156 -12.10 18.28 -8.61
C TYR A 156 -10.79 18.94 -9.03
N LEU A 157 -10.75 19.48 -10.23
CA LEU A 157 -9.55 20.07 -10.82
C LEU A 157 -9.67 21.61 -10.84
N THR A 158 -8.59 22.25 -10.40
CA THR A 158 -8.39 23.70 -10.52
C THR A 158 -7.00 23.96 -11.12
N PRO A 159 -6.68 25.19 -11.57
CA PRO A 159 -5.34 25.53 -12.02
C PRO A 159 -4.25 25.35 -10.95
N ASP A 160 -4.62 25.43 -9.66
CA ASP A 160 -3.67 25.39 -8.55
C ASP A 160 -3.54 24.01 -7.93
N TYR A 161 -4.61 23.19 -7.97
CA TYR A 161 -4.61 21.85 -7.39
C TYR A 161 -5.65 20.92 -8.02
N THR A 162 -5.39 19.62 -7.91
CA THR A 162 -6.37 18.55 -8.15
C THR A 162 -6.66 17.85 -6.84
N LEU A 163 -7.94 17.74 -6.49
CA LEU A 163 -8.42 16.95 -5.35
C LEU A 163 -9.11 15.69 -5.88
N ARG A 164 -8.72 14.51 -5.39
CA ARG A 164 -9.31 13.23 -5.75
C ARG A 164 -9.73 12.46 -4.52
N LEU A 165 -10.99 12.02 -4.50
CA LEU A 165 -11.51 11.03 -3.56
C LEU A 165 -11.75 9.72 -4.31
N GLU A 166 -11.20 8.62 -3.82
CA GLU A 166 -11.45 7.28 -4.32
C GLU A 166 -11.94 6.38 -3.19
N VAL A 167 -13.00 5.62 -3.44
CA VAL A 167 -13.54 4.63 -2.49
C VAL A 167 -13.89 3.35 -3.23
N GLY A 168 -13.70 2.22 -2.58
CA GLY A 168 -13.98 0.94 -3.23
C GLY A 168 -13.75 -0.25 -2.33
N ALA A 169 -13.66 -1.40 -2.97
CA ALA A 169 -13.38 -2.67 -2.32
C ALA A 169 -12.34 -3.48 -3.12
N ARG A 170 -11.53 -4.24 -2.40
CA ARG A 170 -10.61 -5.26 -2.92
C ARG A 170 -11.15 -6.63 -2.56
N TYR A 171 -11.10 -7.56 -3.48
CA TYR A 171 -11.42 -8.96 -3.28
C TYR A 171 -10.13 -9.76 -3.33
N SER A 172 -9.72 -10.35 -2.21
CA SER A 172 -8.53 -11.22 -2.16
C SER A 172 -8.80 -12.53 -2.89
N ILE A 173 -7.80 -13.03 -3.62
CA ILE A 173 -7.88 -14.21 -4.48
C ILE A 173 -6.75 -15.14 -4.10
N ASP A 174 -7.07 -16.38 -3.70
CA ASP A 174 -6.09 -17.44 -3.41
C ASP A 174 -4.90 -16.94 -2.56
N SER A 175 -5.24 -16.26 -1.46
CA SER A 175 -4.25 -15.73 -0.53
C SER A 175 -3.65 -16.83 0.32
N GLU A 176 -2.33 -16.76 0.57
CA GLU A 176 -1.55 -17.74 1.33
C GLU A 176 -0.86 -17.06 2.51
N ALA A 177 -0.88 -17.71 3.66
CA ALA A 177 -0.01 -17.39 4.80
C ALA A 177 0.94 -18.55 5.06
N ARG A 178 2.25 -18.26 5.17
CA ARG A 178 3.30 -19.24 5.48
C ARG A 178 3.96 -18.89 6.79
N LEU A 179 3.87 -19.81 7.74
CA LEU A 179 4.61 -19.75 9.00
C LEU A 179 5.87 -20.60 8.89
N LYS A 180 7.00 -20.05 9.30
CA LYS A 180 8.28 -20.77 9.42
C LYS A 180 8.80 -20.60 10.83
N VAL A 181 9.16 -21.73 11.48
CA VAL A 181 9.74 -21.78 12.82
C VAL A 181 10.99 -22.65 12.74
N ASP A 182 12.17 -22.10 13.08
CA ASP A 182 13.48 -22.78 13.11
C ASP A 182 13.81 -23.62 11.87
N GLY A 183 13.31 -23.24 10.72
CA GLY A 183 13.55 -23.92 9.45
C GLY A 183 12.40 -24.76 8.94
N ASP A 184 11.54 -25.26 9.82
CA ASP A 184 10.30 -25.94 9.44
C ASP A 184 9.26 -24.93 8.96
N SER A 185 8.57 -25.24 7.88
CA SER A 185 7.58 -24.31 7.31
C SER A 185 6.28 -25.00 7.01
N ASP A 186 5.19 -24.35 7.40
CA ASP A 186 3.83 -24.74 7.05
C ASP A 186 3.12 -23.59 6.34
N SER A 187 2.24 -23.92 5.38
CA SER A 187 1.47 -22.93 4.63
C SER A 187 -0.01 -23.23 4.74
N VAL A 188 -0.79 -22.17 4.87
CA VAL A 188 -2.23 -22.25 5.03
C VAL A 188 -2.89 -21.30 4.04
N ASP A 189 -3.90 -21.80 3.33
CA ASP A 189 -4.73 -21.00 2.46
C ASP A 189 -5.65 -20.08 3.28
N LEU A 190 -5.89 -18.88 2.77
CA LEU A 190 -6.75 -17.89 3.40
C LEU A 190 -8.05 -17.75 2.59
N LYS A 191 -9.17 -17.63 3.28
CA LYS A 191 -10.47 -17.38 2.64
C LYS A 191 -10.46 -16.06 1.87
N ASN A 192 -11.01 -16.08 0.66
CA ASN A 192 -11.21 -14.88 -0.12
C ASN A 192 -12.19 -13.93 0.57
N LYS A 193 -11.79 -12.66 0.73
CA LYS A 193 -12.57 -11.64 1.46
C LYS A 193 -12.68 -10.34 0.68
N VAL A 194 -13.80 -9.66 0.90
CA VAL A 194 -14.01 -8.29 0.44
C VAL A 194 -13.47 -7.33 1.48
N ASN A 195 -12.55 -6.45 1.07
CA ASN A 195 -11.79 -5.54 1.92
C ASN A 195 -12.01 -4.10 1.44
N PRO A 196 -12.64 -3.21 2.24
CA PRO A 196 -12.86 -1.84 1.84
C PRO A 196 -11.55 -1.04 1.83
N TYR A 197 -11.50 -0.04 0.94
CA TYR A 197 -10.44 0.96 0.91
C TYR A 197 -11.00 2.34 0.58
N GLY A 198 -10.24 3.38 0.94
CA GLY A 198 -10.51 4.76 0.55
C GLY A 198 -9.21 5.55 0.50
N GLU A 199 -9.15 6.52 -0.39
CA GLU A 199 -7.99 7.40 -0.55
C GLU A 199 -8.45 8.81 -0.91
N LEU A 200 -7.89 9.80 -0.22
CA LEU A 200 -8.03 11.21 -0.54
C LEU A 200 -6.65 11.72 -0.99
N THR A 201 -6.54 12.12 -2.24
CA THR A 201 -5.29 12.62 -2.83
C THR A 201 -5.45 14.08 -3.21
N MET A 202 -4.45 14.88 -2.91
CA MET A 202 -4.32 16.26 -3.36
C MET A 202 -3.00 16.42 -4.10
N LEU A 203 -3.07 16.85 -5.35
CA LEU A 203 -1.94 17.26 -6.17
C LEU A 203 -1.91 18.79 -6.24
N TRP A 204 -0.84 19.38 -5.74
CA TRP A 204 -0.56 20.80 -5.79
C TRP A 204 0.24 21.08 -7.06
N ASN A 205 -0.38 21.76 -8.05
CA ASN A 205 0.23 22.01 -9.37
C ASN A 205 1.42 22.98 -9.30
N LYS A 206 1.41 23.87 -8.29
CA LYS A 206 2.48 24.84 -8.01
C LYS A 206 3.04 24.62 -6.59
N GLY A 207 3.62 23.47 -6.36
CA GLY A 207 4.20 23.12 -5.07
C GLY A 207 5.47 23.92 -4.74
N ILE A 208 6.44 23.29 -4.05
CA ILE A 208 7.70 23.94 -3.67
C ILE A 208 8.56 24.21 -4.92
N ASN A 209 8.95 25.45 -5.14
CA ASN A 209 9.74 25.87 -6.30
C ASN A 209 9.14 25.48 -7.67
N ASN A 210 7.82 25.55 -7.79
CA ASN A 210 7.04 25.12 -8.97
C ASN A 210 7.12 23.60 -9.27
N LEU A 211 7.63 22.79 -8.38
CA LEU A 211 7.53 21.33 -8.50
C LEU A 211 6.18 20.88 -7.93
N PRO A 212 5.35 20.16 -8.69
CA PRO A 212 4.10 19.63 -8.20
C PRO A 212 4.33 18.66 -7.03
N ILE A 213 3.49 18.78 -6.00
CA ILE A 213 3.54 17.92 -4.81
C ILE A 213 2.24 17.15 -4.70
N SER A 214 2.34 15.85 -4.56
CA SER A 214 1.19 14.99 -4.26
C SER A 214 1.18 14.62 -2.78
N THR A 215 0.01 14.73 -2.16
CA THR A 215 -0.24 14.24 -0.79
C THR A 215 -1.46 13.35 -0.81
N SER A 216 -1.39 12.18 -0.17
CA SER A 216 -2.54 11.24 -0.08
C SER A 216 -2.71 10.76 1.34
N LEU A 217 -3.95 10.80 1.83
CA LEU A 217 -4.39 10.10 3.03
C LEU A 217 -5.17 8.86 2.58
N TYR A 218 -4.80 7.67 3.05
CA TYR A 218 -5.48 6.45 2.67
C TYR A 218 -5.87 5.60 3.88
N TYR A 219 -6.91 4.82 3.69
CA TYR A 219 -7.38 3.78 4.59
C TYR A 219 -7.55 2.48 3.84
N THR A 220 -7.07 1.38 4.41
CA THR A 220 -7.35 0.03 3.92
C THR A 220 -7.67 -0.89 5.09
N GLN A 221 -8.62 -1.80 4.88
CA GLN A 221 -8.88 -2.90 5.79
C GLN A 221 -8.59 -4.20 5.07
N THR A 222 -7.92 -5.14 5.72
CA THR A 222 -7.71 -6.49 5.22
C THR A 222 -8.16 -7.49 6.30
N ARG A 223 -8.93 -8.49 5.88
CA ARG A 223 -9.41 -9.58 6.74
C ARG A 223 -8.74 -10.86 6.29
N TYR A 224 -8.17 -11.55 7.25
CA TYR A 224 -7.56 -12.86 7.05
C TYR A 224 -8.33 -13.89 7.88
N GLU A 225 -8.88 -14.90 7.24
CA GLU A 225 -9.50 -16.04 7.87
C GLU A 225 -8.91 -17.30 7.24
N LEU A 226 -8.57 -18.28 8.04
CA LEU A 226 -7.98 -19.53 7.57
C LEU A 226 -9.04 -20.32 6.76
N ASP A 227 -8.63 -20.87 5.62
CA ASP A 227 -9.44 -21.79 4.84
C ASP A 227 -9.13 -23.23 5.24
N SER A 228 -9.63 -23.62 6.41
CA SER A 228 -9.42 -24.93 7.00
C SER A 228 -10.70 -25.39 7.69
N ASN A 229 -10.98 -26.67 7.60
CA ASN A 229 -12.12 -27.33 8.28
C ASN A 229 -11.84 -27.62 9.77
N SER A 230 -10.76 -27.08 10.36
CA SER A 230 -10.49 -27.26 11.79
C SER A 230 -11.31 -26.26 12.61
N GLU A 231 -11.81 -26.69 13.78
CA GLU A 231 -12.56 -25.81 14.70
C GLU A 231 -11.76 -24.58 15.11
N LEU A 232 -10.44 -24.69 15.25
CA LEU A 232 -9.54 -23.57 15.54
C LEU A 232 -9.49 -22.54 14.41
N ALA A 233 -9.55 -22.96 13.15
CA ALA A 233 -9.56 -22.08 12.00
C ALA A 233 -10.87 -21.29 11.88
N GLU A 234 -12.01 -21.91 12.19
CA GLU A 234 -13.31 -21.23 12.16
C GLU A 234 -13.42 -20.15 13.24
N ARG A 235 -12.70 -20.30 14.36
CA ARG A 235 -12.72 -19.40 15.51
C ARG A 235 -11.65 -18.31 15.48
N SER A 236 -10.68 -18.42 14.57
CA SER A 236 -9.56 -17.48 14.48
C SER A 236 -9.74 -16.50 13.33
N LYS A 237 -9.77 -15.21 13.63
CA LYS A 237 -9.91 -14.13 12.64
C LYS A 237 -8.87 -13.06 12.89
N LEU A 238 -8.12 -12.70 11.85
CA LEU A 238 -7.18 -11.58 11.89
C LEU A 238 -7.72 -10.46 11.02
N LYS A 239 -7.83 -9.26 11.60
CA LYS A 239 -8.20 -8.03 10.90
C LYS A 239 -7.03 -7.06 10.98
N GLN A 240 -6.60 -6.57 9.83
CA GLN A 240 -5.65 -5.47 9.73
C GLN A 240 -6.37 -4.21 9.26
N GLU A 241 -6.19 -3.11 9.97
CA GLU A 241 -6.61 -1.77 9.57
C GLU A 241 -5.36 -0.92 9.40
N GLN A 242 -5.24 -0.28 8.25
CA GLN A 242 -4.11 0.59 7.94
C GLN A 242 -4.61 1.98 7.57
N VAL A 243 -4.09 2.99 8.24
CA VAL A 243 -4.21 4.40 7.87
C VAL A 243 -2.82 4.90 7.51
N GLY A 244 -2.67 5.60 6.41
CA GLY A 244 -1.35 6.09 6.01
C GLY A 244 -1.41 7.39 5.24
N LEU A 245 -0.26 8.03 5.21
CA LEU A 245 0.02 9.27 4.50
C LEU A 245 1.11 9.03 3.47
N ARG A 246 0.90 9.47 2.23
CA ARG A 246 1.93 9.53 1.18
C ARG A 246 2.22 10.99 0.86
N VAL A 247 3.49 11.32 0.70
CA VAL A 247 3.95 12.64 0.22
C VAL A 247 5.00 12.41 -0.84
N GLY A 248 4.81 12.99 -2.02
CA GLY A 248 5.71 12.78 -3.15
C GLY A 248 5.81 13.97 -4.09
N LEU A 249 6.84 13.92 -4.93
CA LEU A 249 7.02 14.82 -6.05
C LEU A 249 6.36 14.23 -7.28
N ALA A 250 5.62 15.05 -8.00
CA ALA A 250 4.99 14.69 -9.27
C ALA A 250 5.73 15.36 -10.44
N PHE A 251 5.82 14.65 -11.58
CA PHE A 251 6.51 15.11 -12.79
C PHE A 251 5.99 14.37 -14.02
#